data_8e8af13d23ab4a1f80262ec92d6c6370
#
_entry.id   8e8af13d23ab4a1f80262ec92d6c6370
#
_cell.length_a   1.000
_cell.length_b   1.000
_cell.length_c   1.000
_cell.angle_alpha   90.00
_cell.angle_beta   90.00
_cell.angle_gamma   90.00
#
_symmetry.space_group_name_H-M   'P 1'
#
loop_
_entity.id
_entity.type
_entity.pdbx_description
1 polymer ?
#
loop_
_entity_poly.entity_id
_entity_poly.type
_entity_poly.pdbx_seq_one_letter_code
_entity_poly.pdbx_strand_id
1 'polypeptide(L)'
;GDMHAITAANNLLSAMIDNHIHQGNELQIDLRQLSWTRVLDMNDRALRNVTVALGGKVCGFPREDHFMITVASEIMAILCLAKDLEDLKERFGRIVIGCNLAGDPVYVHQLGCQGAMALLMKDAIKPNLVQTLEHTPAIVHGGPFADIAHGCNSIVATKLGLKLGDIVVTEAGFGADLGAEKFLDIKCRYGDIFPDAIVIVATLRALKMHGG
;
A
#
# COMPACT_ATOMS: atom_id res chain seq x y z
N GLY A 1 -2.67 14.54 -3.31
CA GLY A 1 -1.49 13.91 -2.76
C GLY A 1 -1.52 12.40 -2.90
N ASP A 2 -0.59 11.77 -2.24
CA ASP A 2 -0.31 10.34 -2.35
C ASP A 2 -1.56 9.47 -2.00
N MET A 3 -2.24 9.82 -0.91
CA MET A 3 -3.45 9.09 -0.48
C MET A 3 -4.55 9.09 -1.53
N HIS A 4 -4.79 10.23 -2.18
CA HIS A 4 -5.78 10.32 -3.26
C HIS A 4 -5.39 9.44 -4.46
N ALA A 5 -4.13 9.47 -4.87
CA ALA A 5 -3.64 8.65 -5.97
C ALA A 5 -3.73 7.15 -5.66
N ILE A 6 -3.38 6.75 -4.44
CA ILE A 6 -3.47 5.37 -3.96
C ILE A 6 -4.93 4.91 -3.96
N THR A 7 -5.84 5.71 -3.41
CA THR A 7 -7.29 5.42 -3.43
C THR A 7 -7.78 5.25 -4.88
N ALA A 8 -7.38 6.16 -5.77
CA ALA A 8 -7.79 6.11 -7.17
C ALA A 8 -7.27 4.85 -7.88
N ALA A 9 -6.00 4.51 -7.71
CA ALA A 9 -5.40 3.31 -8.31
C ALA A 9 -6.03 2.02 -7.79
N ASN A 10 -6.26 1.93 -6.48
CA ASN A 10 -6.90 0.77 -5.86
C ASN A 10 -8.34 0.57 -6.36
N ASN A 11 -9.12 1.64 -6.39
CA ASN A 11 -10.52 1.57 -6.79
C ASN A 11 -10.69 1.46 -8.31
N LEU A 12 -9.73 1.94 -9.11
CA LEU A 12 -9.66 1.62 -10.54
C LEU A 12 -9.57 0.10 -10.75
N LEU A 13 -8.67 -0.58 -10.00
CA LEU A 13 -8.56 -2.04 -10.09
C LEU A 13 -9.87 -2.72 -9.71
N SER A 14 -10.54 -2.28 -8.63
CA SER A 14 -11.87 -2.80 -8.25
C SER A 14 -12.89 -2.65 -9.38
N ALA A 15 -12.91 -1.49 -10.05
CA ALA A 15 -13.82 -1.24 -11.17
C ALA A 15 -13.46 -2.11 -12.40
N MET A 16 -12.16 -2.33 -12.66
CA MET A 16 -11.72 -3.20 -13.77
C MET A 16 -12.09 -4.66 -13.53
N ILE A 17 -12.00 -5.15 -12.30
CA ILE A 17 -12.45 -6.49 -11.91
C ILE A 17 -13.95 -6.62 -12.15
N ASP A 18 -14.75 -5.67 -11.66
CA ASP A 18 -16.20 -5.68 -11.85
C ASP A 18 -16.60 -5.63 -13.33
N ASN A 19 -15.92 -4.79 -14.10
CA ASN A 19 -16.15 -4.71 -15.54
C ASN A 19 -15.81 -6.03 -16.25
N HIS A 20 -14.66 -6.65 -15.91
CA HIS A 20 -14.26 -7.93 -16.49
C HIS A 20 -15.31 -9.03 -16.23
N ILE A 21 -15.77 -9.11 -14.98
CA ILE A 21 -16.81 -10.09 -14.58
C ILE A 21 -18.13 -9.81 -15.34
N HIS A 22 -18.52 -8.55 -15.44
CA HIS A 22 -19.77 -8.15 -16.12
C HIS A 22 -19.73 -8.40 -17.63
N GLN A 23 -18.57 -8.26 -18.27
CA GLN A 23 -18.38 -8.42 -19.71
C GLN A 23 -18.11 -9.86 -20.17
N GLY A 24 -18.31 -10.85 -19.33
CA GLY A 24 -18.23 -12.26 -19.69
C GLY A 24 -17.23 -13.10 -18.92
N ASN A 25 -16.44 -12.48 -18.05
CA ASN A 25 -15.54 -13.18 -17.12
C ASN A 25 -14.64 -14.23 -17.80
N GLU A 26 -13.92 -13.82 -18.86
CA GLU A 26 -13.05 -14.73 -19.64
C GLU A 26 -11.98 -15.42 -18.77
N LEU A 27 -11.50 -14.76 -17.71
CA LEU A 27 -10.55 -15.32 -16.75
C LEU A 27 -11.21 -16.31 -15.76
N GLN A 28 -12.53 -16.49 -15.85
CA GLN A 28 -13.30 -17.37 -14.96
C GLN A 28 -13.10 -17.08 -13.47
N ILE A 29 -13.02 -15.79 -13.10
CA ILE A 29 -12.84 -15.38 -11.70
C ILE A 29 -13.99 -15.92 -10.86
N ASP A 30 -13.67 -16.62 -9.76
CA ASP A 30 -14.68 -17.05 -8.79
C ASP A 30 -15.02 -15.89 -7.85
N LEU A 31 -16.23 -15.38 -7.95
CA LEU A 31 -16.73 -14.27 -7.13
C LEU A 31 -16.66 -14.53 -5.62
N ARG A 32 -16.64 -15.82 -5.21
CA ARG A 32 -16.54 -16.21 -3.80
C ARG A 32 -15.09 -16.23 -3.29
N GLN A 33 -14.11 -16.13 -4.20
CA GLN A 33 -12.69 -16.18 -3.91
C GLN A 33 -11.99 -14.86 -4.33
N LEU A 34 -12.75 -13.79 -4.51
CA LEU A 34 -12.22 -12.47 -4.78
C LEU A 34 -11.61 -11.94 -3.48
N SER A 35 -10.32 -11.61 -3.51
CA SER A 35 -9.57 -11.09 -2.36
C SER A 35 -9.37 -9.58 -2.43
N TRP A 36 -9.51 -8.98 -3.61
CA TRP A 36 -9.35 -7.55 -3.80
C TRP A 36 -10.56 -6.76 -3.31
N THR A 37 -10.30 -5.71 -2.54
CA THR A 37 -11.34 -4.89 -1.93
C THR A 37 -11.18 -3.42 -2.29
N ARG A 38 -12.22 -2.63 -2.05
CA ARG A 38 -12.19 -1.18 -2.20
C ARG A 38 -11.47 -0.52 -1.03
N VAL A 39 -11.07 0.73 -1.23
CA VAL A 39 -10.51 1.56 -0.16
C VAL A 39 -11.18 2.92 -0.09
N LEU A 40 -11.18 3.49 1.10
CA LEU A 40 -11.60 4.86 1.36
C LEU A 40 -10.63 5.46 2.36
N ASP A 41 -10.22 6.72 2.14
CA ASP A 41 -9.32 7.42 3.08
C ASP A 41 -10.07 7.92 4.32
N MET A 42 -10.79 7.00 4.94
CA MET A 42 -11.56 7.17 6.17
C MET A 42 -11.77 5.82 6.83
N ASN A 43 -11.58 5.75 8.14
CA ASN A 43 -11.90 4.54 8.90
C ASN A 43 -13.38 4.57 9.31
N ASP A 44 -14.21 3.90 8.51
CA ASP A 44 -15.66 3.80 8.76
C ASP A 44 -16.05 2.35 9.04
N ARG A 45 -16.51 2.10 10.27
CA ARG A 45 -16.94 0.77 10.70
C ARG A 45 -18.13 0.24 9.89
N ALA A 46 -19.03 1.11 9.46
CA ALA A 46 -20.22 0.73 8.70
C ALA A 46 -19.90 0.23 7.29
N LEU A 47 -18.72 0.55 6.77
CA LEU A 47 -18.27 0.15 5.43
C LEU A 47 -17.38 -1.10 5.44
N ARG A 48 -17.17 -1.73 6.58
CA ARG A 48 -16.33 -2.94 6.68
C ARG A 48 -16.93 -4.17 6.03
N ASN A 49 -18.26 -4.23 5.98
CA ASN A 49 -18.98 -5.30 5.28
C ASN A 49 -20.16 -4.66 4.56
N VAL A 50 -20.12 -4.66 3.24
CA VAL A 50 -21.15 -4.06 2.39
C VAL A 50 -21.55 -5.02 1.29
N THR A 51 -22.77 -4.92 0.80
CA THR A 51 -23.18 -5.59 -0.41
C THR A 51 -23.08 -4.62 -1.58
N VAL A 52 -22.31 -4.97 -2.59
CA VAL A 52 -22.14 -4.17 -3.82
C VAL A 52 -22.92 -4.76 -4.98
N ALA A 53 -23.06 -3.99 -6.08
CA ALA A 53 -23.71 -4.35 -7.32
C ALA A 53 -25.21 -4.70 -7.19
N LEU A 54 -25.90 -4.12 -6.22
CA LEU A 54 -27.37 -4.13 -6.15
C LEU A 54 -27.95 -3.21 -7.23
N GLY A 55 -29.15 -3.53 -7.72
CA GLY A 55 -29.83 -2.73 -8.74
C GLY A 55 -30.12 -3.46 -10.03
N GLY A 56 -30.01 -4.79 -10.01
CA GLY A 56 -30.36 -5.68 -11.12
C GLY A 56 -29.25 -5.87 -12.15
N LYS A 57 -29.60 -6.47 -13.27
CA LYS A 57 -28.64 -7.01 -14.25
C LYS A 57 -27.60 -5.99 -14.76
N VAL A 58 -27.96 -4.72 -14.85
CA VAL A 58 -27.06 -3.66 -15.37
C VAL A 58 -26.00 -3.22 -14.35
N CYS A 59 -26.16 -3.57 -13.07
CA CYS A 59 -25.27 -3.19 -11.99
C CYS A 59 -24.20 -4.24 -11.66
N GLY A 60 -24.17 -5.37 -12.38
CA GLY A 60 -23.22 -6.45 -12.17
C GLY A 60 -23.75 -7.58 -11.30
N PHE A 61 -22.89 -8.23 -10.55
CA PHE A 61 -23.22 -9.40 -9.73
C PHE A 61 -23.15 -9.01 -8.24
N PRO A 62 -24.27 -9.11 -7.49
CA PRO A 62 -24.27 -8.83 -6.06
C PRO A 62 -23.30 -9.73 -5.31
N ARG A 63 -22.45 -9.11 -4.47
CA ARG A 63 -21.51 -9.81 -3.61
C ARG A 63 -21.17 -9.00 -2.37
N GLU A 64 -20.57 -9.66 -1.42
CA GLU A 64 -19.93 -8.98 -0.30
C GLU A 64 -18.65 -8.29 -0.75
N ASP A 65 -18.41 -7.10 -0.23
CA ASP A 65 -17.17 -6.32 -0.40
C ASP A 65 -16.96 -5.51 0.90
N HIS A 66 -15.84 -4.83 1.01
CA HIS A 66 -15.58 -3.90 2.11
C HIS A 66 -14.67 -2.76 1.67
N PHE A 67 -14.66 -1.69 2.47
CA PHE A 67 -13.76 -0.57 2.29
C PHE A 67 -12.70 -0.60 3.38
N MET A 68 -11.46 -0.89 3.01
CA MET A 68 -10.31 -0.69 3.90
C MET A 68 -9.90 0.78 3.90
N ILE A 69 -9.20 1.21 4.94
CA ILE A 69 -8.56 2.52 4.92
C ILE A 69 -7.37 2.50 3.92
N THR A 70 -7.20 3.58 3.18
CA THR A 70 -6.21 3.68 2.09
C THR A 70 -4.80 3.28 2.50
N VAL A 71 -4.36 3.64 3.71
CA VAL A 71 -3.02 3.30 4.23
C VAL A 71 -2.81 1.80 4.50
N ALA A 72 -3.89 1.03 4.60
CA ALA A 72 -3.84 -0.42 4.76
C ALA A 72 -3.82 -1.16 3.41
N SER A 73 -3.89 -0.45 2.28
CA SER A 73 -3.93 -1.07 0.96
C SER A 73 -2.58 -1.65 0.53
N GLU A 74 -2.63 -2.69 -0.28
CA GLU A 74 -1.45 -3.23 -0.95
C GLU A 74 -0.79 -2.19 -1.88
N ILE A 75 -1.56 -1.27 -2.46
CA ILE A 75 -1.04 -0.17 -3.29
C ILE A 75 -0.11 0.74 -2.47
N MET A 76 -0.46 1.06 -1.22
CA MET A 76 0.41 1.82 -0.33
C MET A 76 1.71 1.07 -0.03
N ALA A 77 1.64 -0.21 0.27
CA ALA A 77 2.82 -1.04 0.54
C ALA A 77 3.74 -1.11 -0.69
N ILE A 78 3.16 -1.31 -1.87
CA ILE A 78 3.89 -1.36 -3.14
C ILE A 78 4.57 -0.02 -3.42
N LEU A 79 3.87 1.12 -3.26
CA LEU A 79 4.45 2.45 -3.42
C LEU A 79 5.70 2.65 -2.56
N CYS A 80 5.66 2.20 -1.32
CA CYS A 80 6.75 2.38 -0.38
C CYS A 80 7.96 1.47 -0.65
N LEU A 81 7.76 0.34 -1.32
CA LEU A 81 8.82 -0.61 -1.69
C LEU A 81 9.31 -0.44 -3.14
N ALA A 82 8.59 0.28 -3.97
CA ALA A 82 8.99 0.53 -5.36
C ALA A 82 10.24 1.42 -5.44
N LYS A 83 11.07 1.17 -6.44
CA LYS A 83 12.31 1.91 -6.70
C LYS A 83 12.11 3.06 -7.68
N ASP A 84 11.20 2.88 -8.62
CA ASP A 84 10.82 3.84 -9.66
C ASP A 84 9.42 3.49 -10.23
N LEU A 85 8.99 4.23 -11.24
CA LEU A 85 7.67 4.04 -11.84
C LEU A 85 7.53 2.72 -12.61
N GLU A 86 8.61 2.22 -13.20
CA GLU A 86 8.58 0.95 -13.94
C GLU A 86 8.49 -0.23 -12.97
N ASP A 87 9.30 -0.25 -11.90
CA ASP A 87 9.19 -1.23 -10.82
C ASP A 87 7.80 -1.19 -10.15
N LEU A 88 7.24 0.02 -9.97
CA LEU A 88 5.87 0.19 -9.46
C LEU A 88 4.85 -0.52 -10.36
N LYS A 89 4.92 -0.29 -11.65
CA LYS A 89 4.04 -0.91 -12.65
C LYS A 89 4.18 -2.43 -12.70
N GLU A 90 5.41 -2.95 -12.66
CA GLU A 90 5.65 -4.39 -12.59
C GLU A 90 5.04 -5.02 -11.34
N ARG A 91 5.21 -4.37 -10.18
CA ARG A 91 4.63 -4.83 -8.91
C ARG A 91 3.11 -4.85 -8.97
N PHE A 92 2.48 -3.82 -9.54
CA PHE A 92 1.03 -3.81 -9.76
C PHE A 92 0.57 -4.99 -10.62
N GLY A 93 1.32 -5.34 -11.66
CA GLY A 93 1.01 -6.50 -12.51
C GLY A 93 1.01 -7.83 -11.77
N ARG A 94 1.77 -7.95 -10.67
CA ARG A 94 1.88 -9.17 -9.84
C ARG A 94 0.87 -9.29 -8.71
N ILE A 95 0.05 -8.26 -8.48
CA ILE A 95 -1.03 -8.33 -7.47
C ILE A 95 -1.96 -9.48 -7.81
N VAL A 96 -2.29 -10.30 -6.81
CA VAL A 96 -3.31 -11.35 -6.90
C VAL A 96 -4.66 -10.76 -6.50
N ILE A 97 -5.65 -10.85 -7.37
CA ILE A 97 -6.98 -10.30 -7.13
C ILE A 97 -7.98 -11.32 -6.60
N GLY A 98 -7.65 -12.57 -6.65
CA GLY A 98 -8.47 -13.71 -6.24
C GLY A 98 -8.08 -14.96 -7.00
N CYS A 99 -8.95 -15.96 -7.01
CA CYS A 99 -8.75 -17.20 -7.77
C CYS A 99 -9.81 -17.37 -8.86
N ASN A 100 -9.47 -18.16 -9.88
CA ASN A 100 -10.43 -18.61 -10.88
C ASN A 100 -11.23 -19.84 -10.37
N LEU A 101 -12.19 -20.31 -11.16
CA LEU A 101 -13.02 -21.48 -10.84
C LEU A 101 -12.22 -22.79 -10.70
N ALA A 102 -11.02 -22.86 -11.25
CA ALA A 102 -10.10 -23.99 -11.10
C ALA A 102 -9.22 -23.89 -9.83
N GLY A 103 -9.26 -22.74 -9.14
CA GLY A 103 -8.48 -22.50 -7.93
C GLY A 103 -7.12 -21.84 -8.21
N ASP A 104 -6.80 -21.49 -9.46
CA ASP A 104 -5.55 -20.82 -9.80
C ASP A 104 -5.62 -19.31 -9.48
N PRO A 105 -4.52 -18.68 -9.04
CA PRO A 105 -4.49 -17.25 -8.78
C PRO A 105 -4.66 -16.44 -10.07
N VAL A 106 -5.44 -15.35 -9.97
CA VAL A 106 -5.63 -14.37 -11.05
C VAL A 106 -4.88 -13.10 -10.71
N TYR A 107 -4.07 -12.62 -11.66
CA TYR A 107 -3.20 -11.48 -11.50
C TYR A 107 -3.68 -10.25 -12.27
N VAL A 108 -3.30 -9.05 -11.78
CA VAL A 108 -3.65 -7.76 -12.41
C VAL A 108 -3.15 -7.66 -13.85
N HIS A 109 -1.97 -8.23 -14.18
CA HIS A 109 -1.46 -8.19 -15.55
C HIS A 109 -2.39 -8.88 -16.55
N GLN A 110 -3.18 -9.87 -16.12
CA GLN A 110 -4.17 -10.55 -16.97
C GLN A 110 -5.37 -9.65 -17.29
N LEU A 111 -5.66 -8.64 -16.45
CA LEU A 111 -6.64 -7.59 -16.72
C LEU A 111 -6.07 -6.45 -17.57
N GLY A 112 -4.74 -6.36 -17.70
CA GLY A 112 -4.07 -5.33 -18.51
C GLY A 112 -4.13 -3.90 -17.95
N CYS A 113 -4.50 -3.70 -16.68
CA CYS A 113 -4.75 -2.36 -16.13
C CYS A 113 -3.58 -1.76 -15.31
N GLN A 114 -2.47 -2.48 -15.09
CA GLN A 114 -1.32 -2.02 -14.31
C GLN A 114 -0.69 -0.73 -14.85
N GLY A 115 -0.76 -0.50 -16.16
CA GLY A 115 -0.28 0.74 -16.78
C GLY A 115 -1.14 1.96 -16.40
N ALA A 116 -2.46 1.80 -16.39
CA ALA A 116 -3.39 2.85 -15.97
C ALA A 116 -3.25 3.15 -14.47
N MET A 117 -3.07 2.12 -13.64
CA MET A 117 -2.78 2.28 -12.21
C MET A 117 -1.47 3.06 -11.99
N ALA A 118 -0.39 2.70 -12.70
CA ALA A 118 0.88 3.41 -12.62
C ALA A 118 0.78 4.87 -13.09
N LEU A 119 -0.03 5.15 -14.12
CA LEU A 119 -0.27 6.52 -14.58
C LEU A 119 -0.92 7.38 -13.49
N LEU A 120 -1.87 6.86 -12.73
CA LEU A 120 -2.47 7.56 -11.61
C LEU A 120 -1.44 7.86 -10.51
N MET A 121 -0.40 7.05 -10.38
CA MET A 121 0.64 7.16 -9.36
C MET A 121 1.87 7.95 -9.81
N LYS A 122 1.93 8.45 -11.04
CA LYS A 122 3.12 9.08 -11.65
C LYS A 122 3.70 10.26 -10.84
N ASP A 123 2.85 11.01 -10.16
CA ASP A 123 3.27 12.12 -9.31
C ASP A 123 3.39 11.68 -7.84
N ALA A 124 2.57 10.74 -7.40
CA ALA A 124 2.61 10.20 -6.05
C ALA A 124 3.89 9.42 -5.73
N ILE A 125 4.59 8.89 -6.74
CA ILE A 125 5.88 8.21 -6.52
C ILE A 125 7.02 9.16 -6.15
N LYS A 126 6.83 10.47 -6.34
CA LYS A 126 7.81 11.50 -6.00
C LYS A 126 7.65 11.90 -4.53
N PRO A 127 8.70 11.79 -3.70
CA PRO A 127 8.63 12.21 -2.31
C PRO A 127 8.34 13.70 -2.16
N ASN A 128 7.64 14.07 -1.08
CA ASN A 128 7.36 15.45 -0.73
C ASN A 128 8.47 15.99 0.17
N LEU A 129 9.16 17.02 -0.30
CA LEU A 129 10.16 17.75 0.49
C LEU A 129 9.47 18.92 1.21
N VAL A 130 9.57 18.96 2.52
CA VAL A 130 9.01 20.01 3.37
C VAL A 130 10.08 20.57 4.29
N GLN A 131 9.88 21.80 4.77
CA GLN A 131 10.74 22.43 5.76
C GLN A 131 10.04 22.43 7.13
N THR A 132 10.74 21.97 8.17
CA THR A 132 10.25 22.03 9.54
C THR A 132 10.32 23.45 10.10
N LEU A 133 9.67 23.68 11.23
CA LEU A 133 9.75 24.97 11.93
C LEU A 133 11.18 25.34 12.37
N GLU A 134 12.02 24.33 12.59
CA GLU A 134 13.45 24.50 12.93
C GLU A 134 14.33 24.62 11.68
N HIS A 135 13.74 24.84 10.51
CA HIS A 135 14.43 24.99 9.23
C HIS A 135 15.22 23.77 8.76
N THR A 136 14.92 22.59 9.32
CA THR A 136 15.49 21.32 8.88
C THR A 136 14.62 20.74 7.74
N PRO A 137 15.21 20.27 6.64
CA PRO A 137 14.45 19.59 5.60
C PRO A 137 13.91 18.26 6.09
N ALA A 138 12.67 17.95 5.71
CA ALA A 138 12.04 16.66 5.98
C ALA A 138 11.42 16.10 4.70
N ILE A 139 11.57 14.81 4.46
CA ILE A 139 10.99 14.11 3.31
C ILE A 139 9.84 13.26 3.79
N VAL A 140 8.64 13.55 3.29
CA VAL A 140 7.41 12.85 3.66
C VAL A 140 6.92 12.05 2.45
N HIS A 141 6.81 10.73 2.59
CA HIS A 141 6.38 9.89 1.48
C HIS A 141 5.90 8.52 1.94
N GLY A 142 4.65 8.21 1.61
CA GLY A 142 4.00 6.97 2.01
C GLY A 142 3.66 6.93 3.50
N GLY A 143 3.00 5.88 3.94
CA GLY A 143 2.60 5.68 5.33
C GLY A 143 1.85 4.36 5.52
N PRO A 144 2.47 3.20 5.16
CA PRO A 144 1.82 1.90 5.36
C PRO A 144 1.73 1.57 6.84
N PHE A 145 0.65 0.90 7.24
CA PHE A 145 0.53 0.43 8.61
C PHE A 145 1.54 -0.69 8.92
N ALA A 146 2.15 -0.64 10.10
CA ALA A 146 3.15 -1.62 10.54
C ALA A 146 2.57 -3.01 10.83
N ASP A 147 1.30 -3.10 11.17
CA ASP A 147 0.57 -4.36 11.37
C ASP A 147 0.14 -5.03 10.05
N ILE A 148 0.17 -4.29 8.93
CA ILE A 148 -0.25 -4.78 7.61
C ILE A 148 0.95 -4.89 6.66
N ALA A 149 1.87 -3.92 6.70
CA ALA A 149 3.05 -3.86 5.83
C ALA A 149 4.31 -3.55 6.66
N HIS A 150 5.33 -2.95 6.05
CA HIS A 150 6.61 -2.65 6.73
C HIS A 150 6.57 -1.43 7.65
N GLY A 151 5.48 -0.63 7.64
CA GLY A 151 5.18 0.38 8.65
C GLY A 151 6.04 1.63 8.69
N CYS A 152 6.78 1.93 7.64
CA CYS A 152 7.65 3.10 7.57
C CYS A 152 7.68 3.71 6.15
N ASN A 153 8.29 4.89 6.00
CA ASN A 153 8.33 5.61 4.73
C ASN A 153 8.98 4.83 3.57
N SER A 154 8.92 5.39 2.38
CA SER A 154 9.34 4.72 1.14
C SER A 154 10.86 4.57 1.01
N ILE A 155 11.27 3.58 0.24
CA ILE A 155 12.66 3.40 -0.21
C ILE A 155 13.15 4.62 -1.00
N VAL A 156 12.30 5.17 -1.88
CA VAL A 156 12.64 6.35 -2.70
C VAL A 156 12.93 7.56 -1.81
N ALA A 157 12.13 7.80 -0.77
CA ALA A 157 12.35 8.89 0.17
C ALA A 157 13.67 8.75 0.92
N THR A 158 13.96 7.57 1.44
CA THR A 158 15.21 7.32 2.17
C THR A 158 16.43 7.47 1.25
N LYS A 159 16.38 6.91 0.03
CA LYS A 159 17.48 7.06 -0.94
C LYS A 159 17.68 8.51 -1.39
N LEU A 160 16.59 9.27 -1.53
CA LEU A 160 16.68 10.69 -1.83
C LEU A 160 17.35 11.46 -0.67
N GLY A 161 16.94 11.18 0.58
CA GLY A 161 17.56 11.75 1.76
C GLY A 161 19.07 11.49 1.82
N LEU A 162 19.49 10.25 1.59
CA LEU A 162 20.91 9.85 1.56
C LEU A 162 21.73 10.52 0.45
N LYS A 163 21.08 11.03 -0.61
CA LYS A 163 21.75 11.82 -1.65
C LYS A 163 21.84 13.31 -1.34
N LEU A 164 20.96 13.81 -0.49
CA LEU A 164 20.83 15.25 -0.22
C LEU A 164 21.45 15.68 1.11
N GLY A 165 21.61 14.75 2.06
CA GLY A 165 22.11 15.07 3.40
C GLY A 165 23.28 14.19 3.81
N ASP A 166 24.15 14.74 4.65
CA ASP A 166 25.28 14.02 5.24
C ASP A 166 24.82 13.02 6.31
N ILE A 167 23.72 13.34 6.99
CA ILE A 167 23.07 12.50 8.00
C ILE A 167 21.59 12.42 7.67
N VAL A 168 21.06 11.20 7.63
CA VAL A 168 19.64 10.94 7.43
C VAL A 168 19.09 10.18 8.62
N VAL A 169 18.07 10.74 9.26
CA VAL A 169 17.33 10.09 10.34
C VAL A 169 15.98 9.64 9.79
N THR A 170 15.67 8.38 9.94
CA THR A 170 14.38 7.81 9.48
C THR A 170 13.75 7.01 10.60
N GLU A 171 12.45 6.83 10.51
CA GLU A 171 11.71 5.95 11.40
C GLU A 171 11.86 4.48 11.00
N ALA A 172 11.61 3.58 11.96
CA ALA A 172 11.46 2.15 11.72
C ALA A 172 10.01 1.66 11.92
N GLY A 173 9.10 2.56 12.28
CA GLY A 173 7.69 2.28 12.56
C GLY A 173 7.45 1.58 13.90
N PHE A 174 6.47 2.03 14.67
CA PHE A 174 5.99 1.44 15.93
C PHE A 174 7.07 0.90 16.91
N GLY A 175 6.73 -0.15 17.66
CA GLY A 175 7.66 -0.80 18.59
C GLY A 175 8.76 -1.57 17.88
N ALA A 176 9.90 -1.73 18.56
CA ALA A 176 11.07 -2.39 17.98
C ALA A 176 10.83 -3.87 17.64
N ASP A 177 9.93 -4.52 18.36
CA ASP A 177 9.50 -5.91 18.15
C ASP A 177 8.74 -6.13 16.83
N LEU A 178 8.15 -5.08 16.25
CA LEU A 178 7.41 -5.14 15.00
C LEU A 178 8.06 -4.27 13.92
N GLY A 179 8.21 -2.97 14.17
CA GLY A 179 8.64 -2.00 13.17
C GLY A 179 10.11 -2.12 12.82
N ALA A 180 11.00 -2.24 13.81
CA ALA A 180 12.44 -2.36 13.54
C ALA A 180 12.77 -3.67 12.80
N GLU A 181 12.11 -4.78 13.14
CA GLU A 181 12.27 -6.05 12.44
C GLU A 181 11.87 -5.92 10.98
N LYS A 182 10.69 -5.38 10.69
CA LYS A 182 10.23 -5.15 9.32
C LYS A 182 11.07 -4.14 8.56
N PHE A 183 11.56 -3.10 9.23
CA PHE A 183 12.48 -2.15 8.62
C PHE A 183 13.76 -2.85 8.12
N LEU A 184 14.37 -3.67 8.96
CA LEU A 184 15.60 -4.39 8.61
C LEU A 184 15.35 -5.50 7.60
N ASP A 185 14.36 -6.35 7.83
CA ASP A 185 14.12 -7.54 7.03
C ASP A 185 13.38 -7.29 5.73
N ILE A 186 12.59 -6.23 5.64
CA ILE A 186 11.85 -5.88 4.42
C ILE A 186 12.49 -4.67 3.74
N LYS A 187 12.40 -3.49 4.37
CA LYS A 187 12.80 -2.24 3.70
C LYS A 187 14.30 -2.20 3.38
N CYS A 188 15.14 -2.58 4.32
CA CYS A 188 16.59 -2.55 4.11
C CYS A 188 17.02 -3.53 3.01
N ARG A 189 16.47 -4.73 3.01
CA ARG A 189 16.77 -5.74 1.97
C ARG A 189 16.30 -5.32 0.59
N TYR A 190 15.05 -4.87 0.44
CA TYR A 190 14.54 -4.40 -0.85
C TYR A 190 15.22 -3.12 -1.35
N GLY A 191 15.57 -2.24 -0.42
CA GLY A 191 16.20 -0.96 -0.71
C GLY A 191 17.71 -1.03 -0.90
N ASP A 192 18.35 -2.10 -0.44
CA ASP A 192 19.81 -2.17 -0.30
C ASP A 192 20.32 -0.97 0.53
N ILE A 193 19.73 -0.79 1.71
CA ILE A 193 19.99 0.32 2.63
C ILE A 193 20.24 -0.30 4.00
N PHE A 194 21.35 0.07 4.64
CA PHE A 194 21.68 -0.40 5.98
C PHE A 194 21.95 0.81 6.89
N PRO A 195 21.38 0.85 8.11
CA PRO A 195 21.63 1.94 9.04
C PRO A 195 23.03 1.83 9.64
N ASP A 196 23.73 2.95 9.77
CA ASP A 196 25.01 3.02 10.48
C ASP A 196 24.82 3.05 12.00
N ALA A 197 23.65 3.50 12.45
CA ALA A 197 23.29 3.57 13.87
C ALA A 197 21.80 3.35 14.08
N ILE A 198 21.45 2.80 15.22
CA ILE A 198 20.06 2.59 15.66
C ILE A 198 19.86 3.32 16.98
N VAL A 199 18.83 4.15 17.06
CA VAL A 199 18.42 4.86 18.27
C VAL A 199 17.14 4.24 18.81
N ILE A 200 17.21 3.72 20.03
CA ILE A 200 16.04 3.16 20.74
C ILE A 200 15.47 4.23 21.65
N VAL A 201 14.19 4.56 21.46
CA VAL A 201 13.46 5.49 22.33
C VAL A 201 12.63 4.69 23.31
N ALA A 202 13.03 4.70 24.59
CA ALA A 202 12.32 4.05 25.68
C ALA A 202 11.90 5.09 26.72
N THR A 203 10.59 5.27 26.90
CA THR A 203 10.06 6.19 27.91
C THR A 203 9.96 5.52 29.29
N LEU A 204 10.17 6.27 30.36
CA LEU A 204 9.95 5.78 31.72
C LEU A 204 8.53 5.24 31.92
N ARG A 205 7.55 5.83 31.26
CA ARG A 205 6.16 5.39 31.31
C ARG A 205 5.97 4.01 30.68
N ALA A 206 6.58 3.78 29.52
CA ALA A 206 6.54 2.48 28.85
C ALA A 206 7.23 1.39 29.68
N LEU A 207 8.42 1.70 30.22
CA LEU A 207 9.15 0.78 31.08
C LEU A 207 8.35 0.39 32.33
N LYS A 208 7.67 1.34 32.97
CA LYS A 208 6.81 1.06 34.13
C LYS A 208 5.55 0.26 33.75
N MET A 209 5.00 0.48 32.56
CA MET A 209 3.79 -0.20 32.11
C MET A 209 4.04 -1.67 31.75
N HIS A 210 5.21 -1.97 31.18
CA HIS A 210 5.55 -3.30 30.69
C HIS A 210 6.48 -4.08 31.63
N GLY A 211 7.10 -3.43 32.58
CA GLY A 211 8.06 -4.05 33.51
C GLY A 211 7.46 -4.64 34.79
N GLY A 212 6.14 -4.51 35.00
CA GLY A 212 5.42 -5.02 36.20
C GLY A 212 5.44 -4.06 37.37
#